data_93fa72d2a9dfd396ac170a7aa76956d6
#
_entry.id   93fa72d2a9dfd396ac170a7aa76956d6
#
_cell.length_a   1.000
_cell.length_b   1.000
_cell.length_c   1.000
_cell.angle_alpha   90.00
_cell.angle_beta   90.00
_cell.angle_gamma   90.00
#
_symmetry.space_group_name_H-M   'P 1'
#
loop_
_entity.id
_entity.type
_entity.pdbx_description
1 polymer ?
#
loop_
_entity_poly.entity_id
_entity_poly.type
_entity_poly.pdbx_seq_one_letter_code
_entity_poly.pdbx_strand_id
1 'polypeptide(L)'
;MSPILKKCVIAAGLAYMAGLMTGAAQAEGDKIGDTQMCVPLMQIDSTPVINDSTILIKMRDKGAFKRIDLVAPCVGLAMAGGFGHTTHTEDLCTTDPLRIVGPIGGGARCMIKQIVTISADEAKDLEASKK
;
A
#
# COMPACT_ATOMS: atom_id res chain seq x y z
N MET A 1 -12.66 42.03 -67.06
CA MET A 1 -11.54 42.68 -66.63
C MET A 1 -11.19 42.56 -65.20
N SER A 2 -11.24 41.87 -64.39
CA SER A 2 -10.60 41.77 -63.09
C SER A 2 -10.47 40.31 -62.72
N PRO A 3 -9.33 39.74 -62.87
CA PRO A 3 -9.14 38.43 -62.31
C PRO A 3 -9.10 38.58 -60.80
N ILE A 4 -10.13 38.25 -60.19
CA ILE A 4 -10.15 38.11 -58.77
C ILE A 4 -9.36 36.86 -58.42
N LEU A 5 -8.17 37.09 -58.04
CA LEU A 5 -7.34 36.07 -57.48
C LEU A 5 -7.94 35.66 -56.14
N LYS A 6 -8.71 34.64 -56.14
CA LYS A 6 -9.12 34.02 -54.86
C LYS A 6 -7.91 33.22 -54.36
N LYS A 7 -7.23 33.85 -53.46
CA LYS A 7 -6.24 33.11 -52.67
C LYS A 7 -6.98 32.21 -51.73
N CYS A 8 -7.05 30.96 -52.07
CA CYS A 8 -7.39 29.94 -51.11
C CYS A 8 -6.25 29.82 -50.11
N VAL A 9 -6.43 30.45 -48.98
CA VAL A 9 -5.56 30.17 -47.85
C VAL A 9 -6.05 28.88 -47.25
N ILE A 10 -5.41 27.80 -47.60
CA ILE A 10 -5.58 26.55 -46.91
C ILE A 10 -4.76 26.68 -45.64
N ALA A 11 -5.46 27.05 -44.59
CA ALA A 11 -4.92 26.91 -43.25
C ALA A 11 -4.90 25.43 -42.93
N ALA A 12 -3.79 24.80 -43.20
CA ALA A 12 -3.53 23.49 -42.69
C ALA A 12 -3.37 23.60 -41.19
N GLY A 13 -4.46 23.46 -40.49
CA GLY A 13 -4.43 23.27 -39.05
C GLY A 13 -3.84 21.91 -38.76
N LEU A 14 -2.56 21.87 -38.57
CA LEU A 14 -1.91 20.76 -37.91
C LEU A 14 -2.37 20.74 -36.48
N ALA A 15 -3.44 20.03 -36.23
CA ALA A 15 -3.78 19.63 -34.89
C ALA A 15 -2.70 18.65 -34.42
N TYR A 16 -1.71 19.19 -33.76
CA TYR A 16 -0.76 18.39 -33.01
C TYR A 16 -1.52 17.85 -31.81
N MET A 17 -2.10 16.69 -31.98
CA MET A 17 -2.52 15.89 -30.85
C MET A 17 -1.25 15.37 -30.19
N ALA A 18 -0.64 16.20 -29.41
CA ALA A 18 0.31 15.73 -28.43
C ALA A 18 -0.49 14.89 -27.43
N GLY A 19 -0.64 13.63 -27.72
CA GLY A 19 -1.10 12.66 -26.75
C GLY A 19 -0.06 12.64 -25.65
N LEU A 20 -0.28 13.46 -24.66
CA LEU A 20 0.37 13.31 -23.37
C LEU A 20 -0.16 12.01 -22.78
N MET A 21 0.48 10.92 -23.15
CA MET A 21 0.42 9.74 -22.34
C MET A 21 1.18 10.06 -21.06
N THR A 22 0.55 10.78 -20.19
CA THR A 22 0.93 10.78 -18.80
C THR A 22 0.62 9.38 -18.29
N GLY A 23 1.54 8.48 -18.50
CA GLY A 23 1.57 7.26 -17.73
C GLY A 23 1.80 7.68 -16.30
N ALA A 24 0.72 8.03 -15.60
CA ALA A 24 0.76 8.14 -14.18
C ALA A 24 1.06 6.73 -13.69
N ALA A 25 2.31 6.49 -13.31
CA ALA A 25 2.65 5.36 -12.50
C ALA A 25 1.91 5.58 -11.18
N GLN A 26 0.68 5.08 -11.12
CA GLN A 26 -0.05 5.06 -9.86
C GLN A 26 0.69 4.05 -8.99
N ALA A 27 1.25 4.53 -7.90
CA ALA A 27 1.73 3.64 -6.87
C ALA A 27 0.55 2.77 -6.45
N GLU A 28 0.65 1.47 -6.72
CA GLU A 28 -0.36 0.50 -6.30
C GLU A 28 -0.54 0.62 -4.79
N GLY A 29 -1.78 0.63 -4.32
CA GLY A 29 -2.09 0.62 -2.90
C GLY A 29 -2.33 1.96 -2.23
N ASP A 30 -2.41 3.06 -2.97
CA ASP A 30 -2.66 4.40 -2.40
C ASP A 30 -4.15 4.71 -2.17
N LYS A 31 -5.04 3.95 -2.77
CA LYS A 31 -6.49 4.11 -2.58
C LYS A 31 -7.00 3.19 -1.50
N ILE A 32 -7.95 3.67 -0.70
CA ILE A 32 -8.62 2.84 0.32
C ILE A 32 -9.24 1.61 -0.33
N GLY A 33 -8.92 0.44 0.22
CA GLY A 33 -9.35 -0.85 -0.30
C GLY A 33 -8.38 -1.50 -1.29
N ASP A 34 -7.40 -0.77 -1.79
CA ASP A 34 -6.38 -1.34 -2.66
C ASP A 34 -5.44 -2.25 -1.89
N THR A 35 -5.05 -3.34 -2.53
CA THR A 35 -4.03 -4.25 -2.01
C THR A 35 -2.70 -3.98 -2.68
N GLN A 36 -1.62 -4.25 -1.96
CA GLN A 36 -0.28 -4.17 -2.49
C GLN A 36 0.55 -5.36 -2.05
N MET A 37 1.57 -5.69 -2.81
CA MET A 37 2.44 -6.81 -2.47
C MET A 37 3.51 -6.44 -1.46
N CYS A 38 4.03 -5.23 -1.53
CA CYS A 38 5.13 -4.78 -0.69
C CYS A 38 4.90 -3.37 -0.16
N VAL A 39 5.44 -3.10 1.01
CA VAL A 39 5.46 -1.78 1.66
C VAL A 39 6.90 -1.44 2.01
N PRO A 40 7.42 -0.28 1.58
CA PRO A 40 8.76 0.13 1.96
C PRO A 40 8.90 0.31 3.47
N LEU A 41 9.87 -0.36 4.07
CA LEU A 41 10.10 -0.31 5.52
C LEU A 41 10.41 1.11 6.01
N MET A 42 11.09 1.89 5.20
CA MET A 42 11.41 3.28 5.54
C MET A 42 10.19 4.19 5.67
N GLN A 43 9.07 3.81 5.06
CA GLN A 43 7.82 4.55 5.12
C GLN A 43 6.92 4.12 6.29
N ILE A 44 7.29 3.07 6.99
CA ILE A 44 6.54 2.56 8.14
C ILE A 44 6.99 3.29 9.39
N ASP A 45 6.03 3.85 10.13
CA ASP A 45 6.27 4.46 11.42
C ASP A 45 6.17 3.41 12.56
N SER A 46 5.07 2.68 12.58
CA SER A 46 4.84 1.64 13.57
C SER A 46 3.88 0.56 13.06
N THR A 47 3.93 -0.60 13.71
CA THR A 47 3.13 -1.76 13.33
C THR A 47 2.47 -2.40 14.54
N PRO A 48 1.48 -1.72 15.17
CA PRO A 48 0.78 -2.29 16.30
C PRO A 48 0.00 -3.55 15.91
N VAL A 49 0.17 -4.60 16.69
CA VAL A 49 -0.58 -5.85 16.54
C VAL A 49 -1.97 -5.65 17.12
N ILE A 50 -3.00 -5.92 16.34
CA ILE A 50 -4.39 -5.78 16.78
C ILE A 50 -4.89 -7.07 17.42
N ASN A 51 -4.69 -8.18 16.72
CA ASN A 51 -5.02 -9.53 17.19
C ASN A 51 -4.13 -10.55 16.50
N ASP A 52 -4.40 -11.82 16.73
CA ASP A 52 -3.59 -12.90 16.13
C ASP A 52 -3.70 -13.01 14.60
N SER A 53 -4.60 -12.26 13.96
CA SER A 53 -4.83 -12.30 12.52
C SER A 53 -4.64 -10.97 11.81
N THR A 54 -4.51 -9.88 12.55
CA THR A 54 -4.51 -8.53 12.01
C THR A 54 -3.42 -7.66 12.62
N ILE A 55 -2.66 -7.00 11.76
CA ILE A 55 -1.64 -6.03 12.15
C ILE A 55 -1.96 -4.70 11.46
N LEU A 56 -1.92 -3.62 12.20
CA LEU A 56 -2.06 -2.28 11.66
C LEU A 56 -0.68 -1.75 11.28
N ILE A 57 -0.56 -1.13 10.11
CA ILE A 57 0.63 -0.38 9.72
C ILE A 57 0.29 1.10 9.74
N LYS A 58 1.00 1.85 10.57
CA LYS A 58 0.99 3.31 10.54
C LYS A 58 2.14 3.78 9.68
N MET A 59 1.80 4.50 8.61
CA MET A 59 2.81 5.05 7.72
C MET A 59 3.34 6.36 8.29
N ARG A 60 4.56 6.73 7.90
CA ARG A 60 5.15 8.03 8.28
C ARG A 60 4.39 9.20 7.68
N ASP A 61 3.79 9.01 6.51
CA ASP A 61 2.87 9.99 5.95
C ASP A 61 1.62 10.09 6.82
N LYS A 62 1.33 11.28 7.30
CA LYS A 62 0.20 11.51 8.20
C LYS A 62 -1.12 11.11 7.55
N GLY A 63 -1.86 10.26 8.26
CA GLY A 63 -3.16 9.79 7.82
C GLY A 63 -3.15 8.62 6.85
N ALA A 64 -1.97 8.08 6.54
CA ALA A 64 -1.86 6.88 5.72
C ALA A 64 -1.73 5.63 6.62
N PHE A 65 -2.64 4.69 6.41
CA PHE A 65 -2.71 3.45 7.18
C PHE A 65 -2.89 2.26 6.26
N LYS A 66 -2.33 1.14 6.67
CA LYS A 66 -2.53 -0.14 5.99
C LYS A 66 -2.84 -1.22 7.02
N ARG A 67 -3.50 -2.26 6.58
CA ARG A 67 -3.83 -3.43 7.39
C ARG A 67 -3.19 -4.66 6.77
N ILE A 68 -2.49 -5.41 7.58
CA ILE A 68 -2.02 -6.74 7.21
C ILE A 68 -3.05 -7.76 7.71
N ASP A 69 -3.57 -8.55 6.80
CA ASP A 69 -4.38 -9.72 7.12
C ASP A 69 -3.52 -10.97 6.96
N LEU A 70 -3.51 -11.84 7.95
CA LEU A 70 -2.77 -13.09 7.92
C LEU A 70 -3.60 -14.20 7.29
N VAL A 71 -2.91 -15.19 6.70
CA VAL A 71 -3.58 -16.35 6.08
C VAL A 71 -4.35 -17.17 7.11
N ALA A 72 -3.80 -17.29 8.32
CA ALA A 72 -4.41 -17.99 9.44
C ALA A 72 -4.04 -17.28 10.75
N PRO A 73 -4.82 -17.46 11.82
CA PRO A 73 -4.46 -16.90 13.11
C PRO A 73 -3.06 -17.33 13.54
N CYS A 74 -2.24 -16.35 13.90
CA CYS A 74 -0.89 -16.57 14.39
C CYS A 74 -0.94 -16.58 15.91
N VAL A 75 -1.16 -17.75 16.48
CA VAL A 75 -1.37 -17.90 17.93
C VAL A 75 -0.17 -17.35 18.71
N GLY A 76 -0.46 -16.45 19.63
CA GLY A 76 0.53 -15.79 20.47
C GLY A 76 1.02 -14.44 19.94
N LEU A 77 0.63 -14.05 18.73
CA LEU A 77 1.06 -12.77 18.14
C LEU A 77 0.55 -11.57 18.95
N ALA A 78 -0.74 -11.56 19.31
CA ALA A 78 -1.33 -10.49 20.10
C ALA A 78 -0.69 -10.42 21.50
N MET A 79 -0.38 -11.55 22.10
CA MET A 79 0.26 -11.66 23.39
C MET A 79 1.71 -11.16 23.37
N ALA A 80 2.44 -11.47 22.33
CA ALA A 80 3.81 -11.01 22.12
C ALA A 80 3.86 -9.50 21.86
N GLY A 81 2.81 -8.94 21.24
CA GLY A 81 2.72 -7.53 20.90
C GLY A 81 3.65 -7.06 19.81
N GLY A 82 4.35 -7.97 19.14
CA GLY A 82 5.30 -7.63 18.09
C GLY A 82 5.72 -8.83 17.27
N PHE A 83 6.29 -8.54 16.12
CA PHE A 83 6.79 -9.54 15.20
C PHE A 83 8.11 -9.08 14.57
N GLY A 84 8.93 -10.06 14.18
CA GLY A 84 10.06 -9.83 13.29
C GLY A 84 9.73 -10.32 11.89
N HIS A 85 10.38 -9.78 10.90
CA HIS A 85 10.29 -10.24 9.53
C HIS A 85 11.69 -10.43 8.96
N THR A 86 11.82 -11.41 8.10
CA THR A 86 13.05 -11.63 7.35
C THR A 86 12.78 -11.21 5.92
N THR A 87 13.38 -10.14 5.50
CA THR A 87 13.29 -9.69 4.12
C THR A 87 14.70 -9.65 3.52
N HIS A 88 14.79 -9.90 2.24
CA HIS A 88 16.00 -9.75 1.45
C HIS A 88 16.07 -8.39 0.77
N THR A 89 15.04 -7.58 0.97
CA THR A 89 14.87 -6.25 0.40
C THR A 89 14.54 -5.25 1.51
N GLU A 90 14.50 -3.98 1.17
CA GLU A 90 14.10 -2.91 2.10
C GLU A 90 12.57 -2.78 2.21
N ASP A 91 11.83 -3.76 1.73
CA ASP A 91 10.37 -3.79 1.71
C ASP A 91 9.82 -4.94 2.53
N LEU A 92 8.68 -4.71 3.16
CA LEU A 92 7.87 -5.77 3.76
C LEU A 92 6.87 -6.26 2.72
N CYS A 93 7.02 -7.50 2.29
CA CYS A 93 6.20 -8.09 1.24
C CYS A 93 5.28 -9.20 1.75
N THR A 94 4.20 -9.46 1.01
CA THR A 94 3.26 -10.55 1.34
C THR A 94 3.91 -11.93 1.29
N THR A 95 5.04 -12.06 0.61
CA THR A 95 5.82 -13.30 0.55
C THR A 95 6.75 -13.50 1.74
N ASP A 96 6.93 -12.47 2.57
CA ASP A 96 7.84 -12.53 3.70
C ASP A 96 7.17 -13.23 4.89
N PRO A 97 7.84 -14.20 5.51
CA PRO A 97 7.33 -14.81 6.73
C PRO A 97 7.49 -13.85 7.90
N LEU A 98 6.44 -13.70 8.70
CA LEU A 98 6.49 -13.02 9.97
C LEU A 98 6.84 -14.01 11.08
N ARG A 99 7.67 -13.57 12.01
CA ARG A 99 8.03 -14.36 13.20
C ARG A 99 7.55 -13.65 14.44
N ILE A 100 6.96 -14.39 15.35
CA ILE A 100 6.61 -13.85 16.64
C ILE A 100 7.89 -13.59 17.43
N VAL A 101 8.03 -12.35 17.91
CA VAL A 101 9.16 -11.91 18.73
C VAL A 101 8.67 -11.73 20.16
N GLY A 102 9.20 -12.53 21.07
CA GLY A 102 8.86 -12.43 22.48
C GLY A 102 9.35 -13.63 23.27
N PRO A 103 9.38 -13.53 24.61
CA PRO A 103 9.92 -14.60 25.46
C PRO A 103 9.09 -15.90 25.45
N ILE A 104 7.84 -15.83 25.00
CA ILE A 104 6.93 -17.00 25.04
C ILE A 104 6.65 -17.57 23.65
N GLY A 105 6.89 -16.82 22.58
CA GLY A 105 6.45 -17.18 21.22
C GLY A 105 7.57 -17.53 20.25
N GLY A 106 8.70 -17.99 20.73
CA GLY A 106 9.89 -18.16 19.92
C GLY A 106 9.71 -18.94 18.63
N GLY A 107 9.61 -18.25 17.50
CA GLY A 107 9.85 -18.82 16.19
C GLY A 107 8.64 -19.28 15.40
N ALA A 108 7.41 -19.11 15.87
CA ALA A 108 6.23 -19.38 15.04
C ALA A 108 6.26 -18.47 13.80
N ARG A 109 6.06 -19.06 12.64
CA ARG A 109 6.02 -18.35 11.36
C ARG A 109 4.58 -18.15 10.93
N CYS A 110 4.28 -16.96 10.50
CA CYS A 110 2.95 -16.58 10.03
C CYS A 110 3.09 -15.98 8.64
N MET A 111 2.14 -16.28 7.77
CA MET A 111 2.15 -15.80 6.39
C MET A 111 1.13 -14.70 6.21
N ILE A 112 1.52 -13.70 5.46
CA ILE A 112 0.65 -12.58 5.10
C ILE A 112 -0.26 -13.03 3.96
N LYS A 113 -1.56 -12.80 4.12
CA LYS A 113 -2.54 -13.01 3.06
C LYS A 113 -2.58 -11.80 2.12
N GLN A 114 -2.68 -10.61 2.70
CA GLN A 114 -2.78 -9.36 1.95
C GLN A 114 -2.37 -8.16 2.81
N ILE A 115 -1.98 -7.10 2.13
CA ILE A 115 -1.76 -5.78 2.72
C ILE A 115 -2.75 -4.83 2.04
N VAL A 116 -3.63 -4.21 2.81
CA VAL A 116 -4.73 -3.37 2.31
C VAL A 116 -4.58 -1.96 2.82
N THR A 117 -4.77 -0.98 1.94
CA THR A 117 -4.86 0.43 2.35
C THR A 117 -6.21 0.69 2.99
N ILE A 118 -6.20 1.24 4.18
CA ILE A 118 -7.40 1.53 4.98
C ILE A 118 -7.52 3.01 5.32
N SER A 119 -8.73 3.43 5.72
CA SER A 119 -8.97 4.79 6.17
C SER A 119 -8.47 5.03 7.60
N ALA A 120 -8.30 6.29 7.96
CA ALA A 120 -7.96 6.67 9.33
C ALA A 120 -9.04 6.25 10.33
N ASP A 121 -10.31 6.27 9.93
CA ASP A 121 -11.41 5.82 10.78
C ASP A 121 -11.37 4.33 11.03
N GLU A 122 -11.11 3.53 10.00
CA GLU A 122 -10.92 2.09 10.16
C GLU A 122 -9.71 1.77 11.06
N ALA A 123 -8.62 2.51 10.91
CA ALA A 123 -7.45 2.35 11.77
C ALA A 123 -7.77 2.62 13.24
N LYS A 124 -8.57 3.65 13.54
CA LYS A 124 -9.03 3.93 14.89
C LYS A 124 -9.92 2.82 15.45
N ASP A 125 -10.83 2.30 14.63
CA ASP A 125 -11.70 1.19 15.02
C ASP A 125 -10.89 -0.07 15.34
N LEU A 126 -9.86 -0.36 14.56
CA LEU A 126 -8.94 -1.47 14.83
C LEU A 126 -8.20 -1.28 16.15
N GLU A 127 -7.67 -0.09 16.41
CA GLU A 127 -7.00 0.19 17.67
C GLU A 127 -7.94 0.08 18.88
N ALA A 128 -9.19 0.53 18.72
CA ALA A 128 -10.21 0.40 19.76
C ALA A 128 -10.62 -1.06 20.03
N SER A 129 -10.50 -1.93 19.03
CA SER A 129 -10.78 -3.38 19.15
C SER A 129 -9.63 -4.18 19.76
N LYS A 130 -8.47 -3.55 19.91
CA LYS A 130 -7.29 -4.20 20.49
C LYS A 130 -7.55 -4.61 21.93
N LYS A 131 -7.36 -5.87 22.16
CA LYS A 131 -7.48 -6.45 23.52
C LYS A 131 -6.12 -6.61 24.16
#